data_9927e4d7a5fbfff1f2651d3ab664042c
#
_entry.id   9927e4d7a5fbfff1f2651d3ab664042c
#
_cell.length_a   1.000
_cell.length_b   1.000
_cell.length_c   1.000
_cell.angle_alpha   90.00
_cell.angle_beta   90.00
_cell.angle_gamma   90.00
#
_symmetry.space_group_name_H-M   'P 1'
#
loop_
_entity.id
_entity.type
_entity.pdbx_description
1 polymer ?
#
loop_
_entity_poly.entity_id
_entity_poly.type
_entity_poly.pdbx_seq_one_letter_code
_entity_poly.pdbx_strand_id
1 'polypeptide(L)'
;MTMVTNFLTRVAAFFALTLAVTTFGSCTQQHATTSQQAPEENDNSISTSSNQVAIKGSISHDTWQGDAATSVEFDTFPATADEWKAAQEKIGTEPQGAVALQVMAMELFRNNRSDGEQALRLNNTQTNYNSTVERLRELMGKDKYYARPYIAWALLEGATPENEYKIKPPYTISMKVDPNKKYQESQMLNGTVIYLLIDSKGWDTNWRSVEVVKPQGSKYYVVSNCPAIYTQCKQAENNQ
;
A
#
# COMPACT_ATOMS: atom_id res chain seq x y z
N MET A 1 -33.50 44.31 18.34
CA MET A 1 -34.69 43.64 18.86
C MET A 1 -34.41 42.17 18.84
N THR A 2 -34.06 41.72 19.94
CA THR A 2 -34.48 40.66 20.83
C THR A 2 -33.86 39.30 20.48
N MET A 3 -32.90 38.89 21.26
CA MET A 3 -32.89 37.97 22.43
C MET A 3 -32.82 36.50 22.01
N VAL A 4 -31.69 35.84 22.36
CA VAL A 4 -31.44 35.04 23.60
C VAL A 4 -32.09 33.67 23.52
N THR A 5 -31.45 32.54 23.64
CA THR A 5 -31.04 31.95 24.92
C THR A 5 -30.29 30.63 24.72
N ASN A 6 -29.27 30.45 25.50
CA ASN A 6 -28.59 29.25 26.00
C ASN A 6 -29.39 27.96 26.14
N PHE A 7 -28.73 26.81 25.93
CA PHE A 7 -28.86 25.67 26.85
C PHE A 7 -27.56 24.83 26.90
N LEU A 8 -26.86 24.97 28.02
CA LEU A 8 -25.87 24.02 28.52
C LEU A 8 -26.65 22.83 29.14
N THR A 9 -26.22 21.62 28.85
CA THR A 9 -26.47 20.53 29.81
C THR A 9 -25.23 19.58 29.79
N ARG A 10 -24.56 19.61 30.93
CA ARG A 10 -23.52 18.66 31.34
C ARG A 10 -24.19 17.36 31.80
N VAL A 11 -23.65 16.22 31.36
CA VAL A 11 -23.83 14.99 32.16
C VAL A 11 -22.46 14.29 32.22
N ALA A 12 -21.88 14.31 33.40
CA ALA A 12 -20.76 13.49 33.82
C ALA A 12 -21.35 12.19 34.38
N ALA A 13 -20.86 11.05 33.98
CA ALA A 13 -21.10 9.79 34.65
C ALA A 13 -19.76 9.10 34.90
N PHE A 14 -19.37 9.10 36.15
CA PHE A 14 -18.33 8.27 36.76
C PHE A 14 -18.80 6.82 36.79
N PHE A 15 -17.95 5.88 36.40
CA PHE A 15 -18.05 4.51 36.88
C PHE A 15 -16.69 4.03 37.38
N ALA A 16 -16.74 3.62 38.63
CA ALA A 16 -15.60 3.19 39.44
C ALA A 16 -15.29 1.70 39.20
N LEU A 17 -14.06 1.48 39.22
CA LEU A 17 -13.16 0.39 39.61
C LEU A 17 -13.77 -0.72 40.47
N THR A 18 -13.59 -1.98 40.09
CA THR A 18 -13.48 -3.10 41.03
C THR A 18 -12.38 -4.07 40.62
N LEU A 19 -11.33 -4.09 41.44
CA LEU A 19 -10.28 -5.09 41.45
C LEU A 19 -10.84 -6.37 42.11
N ALA A 20 -10.61 -7.52 41.48
CA ALA A 20 -10.71 -8.83 42.16
C ALA A 20 -9.39 -9.59 41.99
N VAL A 21 -8.66 -9.65 43.08
CA VAL A 21 -7.50 -10.52 43.27
C VAL A 21 -8.02 -11.86 43.84
N THR A 22 -7.67 -12.98 43.18
CA THR A 22 -7.81 -14.31 43.77
C THR A 22 -6.49 -15.05 43.66
N THR A 23 -5.84 -15.18 44.79
CA THR A 23 -4.74 -16.10 45.05
C THR A 23 -5.29 -17.42 45.57
N PHE A 24 -4.81 -18.54 45.04
CA PHE A 24 -4.77 -19.88 45.64
C PHE A 24 -3.84 -20.68 44.73
N GLY A 25 -2.83 -21.40 45.11
CA GLY A 25 -2.51 -22.10 46.34
C GLY A 25 -1.60 -23.25 45.88
N SER A 26 -0.42 -23.32 46.46
CA SER A 26 0.56 -24.42 46.27
C SER A 26 -0.05 -25.77 46.63
N CYS A 27 0.33 -26.79 45.86
CA CYS A 27 0.48 -28.15 46.40
C CYS A 27 1.63 -28.86 45.71
N THR A 28 2.63 -29.14 46.53
CA THR A 28 3.82 -29.97 46.26
C THR A 28 3.42 -31.44 46.44
N GLN A 29 3.75 -32.30 45.52
CA GLN A 29 4.04 -33.71 45.80
C GLN A 29 5.05 -34.30 44.82
N GLN A 30 6.14 -34.82 45.40
CA GLN A 30 7.20 -35.62 44.79
C GLN A 30 6.76 -37.08 44.57
N HIS A 31 7.25 -37.69 43.54
CA HIS A 31 7.92 -38.99 43.37
C HIS A 31 7.63 -39.52 41.95
N ALA A 32 8.49 -40.00 41.19
CA ALA A 32 9.57 -40.89 41.17
C ALA A 32 10.01 -41.11 39.70
N THR A 33 11.27 -41.22 39.53
CA THR A 33 12.10 -41.66 38.42
C THR A 33 11.50 -42.70 37.47
N THR A 34 11.62 -42.51 36.14
CA THR A 34 12.18 -43.51 35.19
C THR A 34 12.27 -42.98 33.75
N SER A 35 13.51 -43.11 33.19
CA SER A 35 13.89 -43.31 31.77
C SER A 35 13.55 -42.28 30.69
N GLN A 36 14.56 -41.55 30.33
CA GLN A 36 14.97 -41.09 28.98
C GLN A 36 14.13 -41.57 27.79
N GLN A 37 13.50 -40.59 27.15
CA GLN A 37 13.41 -40.53 25.70
C GLN A 37 13.41 -39.03 25.33
N ALA A 38 14.42 -38.65 24.56
CA ALA A 38 14.53 -37.27 24.04
C ALA A 38 13.30 -36.95 23.19
N PRO A 39 12.66 -35.80 23.38
CA PRO A 39 11.73 -35.31 22.39
C PRO A 39 12.54 -34.80 21.20
N GLU A 40 12.26 -35.32 20.04
CA GLU A 40 12.61 -34.68 18.77
C GLU A 40 12.10 -33.25 18.84
N GLU A 41 13.01 -32.31 18.78
CA GLU A 41 12.77 -30.90 18.60
C GLU A 41 12.17 -30.75 17.19
N ASN A 42 10.85 -30.73 17.14
CA ASN A 42 10.11 -30.37 15.94
C ASN A 42 10.30 -28.86 15.77
N ASP A 43 11.43 -28.49 15.16
CA ASP A 43 11.74 -27.14 14.75
C ASP A 43 10.80 -26.74 13.60
N ASN A 44 9.55 -26.49 13.99
CA ASN A 44 8.57 -25.88 13.13
C ASN A 44 8.80 -24.36 13.15
N SER A 45 10.02 -23.96 12.80
CA SER A 45 10.32 -22.59 12.45
C SER A 45 9.51 -22.28 11.18
N ILE A 46 8.28 -21.78 11.39
CA ILE A 46 7.58 -21.03 10.36
C ILE A 46 8.50 -19.86 10.03
N SER A 47 9.34 -20.03 9.01
CA SER A 47 10.05 -18.93 8.42
C SER A 47 8.98 -18.02 7.81
N THR A 48 8.51 -17.06 8.58
CA THR A 48 7.84 -15.89 8.05
C THR A 48 8.88 -15.19 7.19
N SER A 49 8.91 -15.55 5.92
CA SER A 49 9.63 -14.81 4.88
C SER A 49 9.15 -13.36 5.02
N SER A 50 9.94 -12.54 5.70
CA SER A 50 9.65 -11.12 5.81
C SER A 50 9.79 -10.57 4.40
N ASN A 51 8.66 -10.28 3.76
CA ASN A 51 8.61 -9.65 2.45
C ASN A 51 9.56 -8.45 2.47
N GLN A 52 10.70 -8.58 1.78
CA GLN A 52 11.67 -7.51 1.75
C GLN A 52 11.14 -6.45 0.80
N VAL A 53 10.96 -5.25 1.32
CA VAL A 53 10.65 -4.07 0.52
C VAL A 53 11.65 -2.97 0.85
N ALA A 54 12.26 -2.39 -0.17
CA ALA A 54 13.29 -1.37 -0.02
C ALA A 54 13.16 -0.28 -1.08
N ILE A 55 13.45 0.96 -0.66
CA ILE A 55 13.57 2.11 -1.54
C ILE A 55 15.03 2.26 -1.94
N LYS A 56 15.29 2.51 -3.23
CA LYS A 56 16.60 2.88 -3.77
C LYS A 56 16.51 4.28 -4.36
N GLY A 57 17.44 5.15 -3.96
CA GLY A 57 17.40 6.57 -4.30
C GLY A 57 16.49 7.37 -3.37
N SER A 58 16.55 8.69 -3.47
CA SER A 58 15.75 9.60 -2.67
C SER A 58 15.15 10.71 -3.54
N ILE A 59 13.95 11.14 -3.18
CA ILE A 59 13.29 12.30 -3.75
C ILE A 59 12.94 13.20 -2.57
N SER A 60 13.45 14.43 -2.56
CA SER A 60 13.10 15.41 -1.55
C SER A 60 12.60 16.70 -2.19
N HIS A 61 11.80 17.45 -1.42
CA HIS A 61 11.35 18.78 -1.81
C HIS A 61 12.51 19.75 -2.07
N ASP A 62 13.54 19.66 -1.23
CA ASP A 62 14.65 20.60 -1.24
C ASP A 62 15.65 20.33 -2.35
N THR A 63 15.67 19.09 -2.82
CA THR A 63 16.57 18.60 -3.89
C THR A 63 15.82 18.22 -5.16
N TRP A 64 14.64 18.79 -5.39
CA TRP A 64 13.90 18.58 -6.63
C TRP A 64 14.78 18.85 -7.84
N GLN A 65 15.15 17.77 -8.50
CA GLN A 65 15.85 17.79 -9.78
C GLN A 65 14.97 17.02 -10.76
N GLY A 66 14.63 17.62 -11.88
CA GLY A 66 13.66 17.07 -12.83
C GLY A 66 13.96 15.66 -13.36
N ASP A 67 15.15 15.10 -13.08
CA ASP A 67 15.56 13.77 -13.49
C ASP A 67 15.96 12.86 -12.32
N ALA A 68 15.63 13.25 -11.07
CA ALA A 68 15.90 12.40 -9.92
C ALA A 68 15.18 11.06 -10.07
N ALA A 69 15.97 10.00 -10.26
CA ALA A 69 15.49 8.63 -10.41
C ALA A 69 15.48 7.92 -9.06
N THR A 70 14.49 7.09 -8.85
CA THR A 70 14.31 6.27 -7.67
C THR A 70 13.64 4.95 -8.05
N SER A 71 13.73 3.96 -7.19
CA SER A 71 12.98 2.72 -7.38
C SER A 71 12.55 2.13 -6.04
N VAL A 72 11.55 1.27 -6.10
CA VAL A 72 11.15 0.39 -4.99
C VAL A 72 11.29 -1.04 -5.45
N GLU A 73 12.04 -1.83 -4.67
CA GLU A 73 12.26 -3.25 -4.91
C GLU A 73 11.56 -4.08 -3.84
N PHE A 74 10.94 -5.19 -4.23
CA PHE A 74 10.25 -6.10 -3.32
C PHE A 74 10.21 -7.52 -3.89
N ASP A 75 10.09 -8.52 -2.99
CA ASP A 75 10.15 -9.94 -3.39
C ASP A 75 8.78 -10.51 -3.73
N THR A 76 7.73 -10.08 -3.02
CA THR A 76 6.36 -10.59 -3.22
C THR A 76 5.33 -9.48 -3.03
N PHE A 77 4.22 -9.58 -3.76
CA PHE A 77 3.06 -8.73 -3.50
C PHE A 77 2.41 -9.12 -2.16
N PRO A 78 1.90 -8.15 -1.38
CA PRO A 78 1.10 -8.44 -0.20
C PRO A 78 -0.12 -9.30 -0.54
N ALA A 79 -0.37 -10.35 0.23
CA ALA A 79 -1.54 -11.22 0.08
C ALA A 79 -2.73 -10.77 0.98
N THR A 80 -2.46 -9.95 1.99
CA THR A 80 -3.45 -9.44 2.94
C THR A 80 -3.28 -7.94 3.18
N ALA A 81 -4.33 -7.31 3.74
CA ALA A 81 -4.27 -5.91 4.15
C ALA A 81 -3.21 -5.66 5.24
N ASP A 82 -2.96 -6.62 6.10
CA ASP A 82 -1.96 -6.47 7.17
C ASP A 82 -0.53 -6.57 6.63
N GLU A 83 -0.26 -7.44 5.65
CA GLU A 83 1.02 -7.45 4.94
C GLU A 83 1.24 -6.15 4.17
N TRP A 84 0.18 -5.61 3.54
CA TRP A 84 0.25 -4.32 2.88
C TRP A 84 0.56 -3.18 3.86
N LYS A 85 -0.07 -3.16 5.05
CA LYS A 85 0.23 -2.19 6.11
C LYS A 85 1.68 -2.32 6.60
N ALA A 86 2.18 -3.55 6.73
CA ALA A 86 3.58 -3.78 7.09
C ALA A 86 4.55 -3.20 6.04
N ALA A 87 4.21 -3.26 4.75
CA ALA A 87 4.96 -2.57 3.71
C ALA A 87 4.82 -1.03 3.84
N GLN A 88 3.62 -0.51 4.11
CA GLN A 88 3.38 0.92 4.33
C GLN A 88 4.23 1.48 5.47
N GLU A 89 4.39 0.75 6.57
CA GLU A 89 5.25 1.16 7.69
C GLU A 89 6.72 1.32 7.26
N LYS A 90 7.18 0.52 6.31
CA LYS A 90 8.57 0.54 5.83
C LYS A 90 8.82 1.64 4.81
N ILE A 91 7.89 1.87 3.87
CA ILE A 91 8.14 2.73 2.70
C ILE A 91 7.17 3.90 2.55
N GLY A 92 6.03 3.92 3.25
CA GLY A 92 4.96 4.90 3.05
C GLY A 92 5.29 6.34 3.50
N THR A 93 6.38 6.53 4.22
CA THR A 93 6.87 7.86 4.64
C THR A 93 7.53 8.64 3.51
N GLU A 94 7.79 7.99 2.37
CA GLU A 94 8.44 8.55 1.20
C GLU A 94 7.47 8.60 0.01
N PRO A 95 7.56 9.60 -0.88
CA PRO A 95 6.62 9.75 -2.01
C PRO A 95 6.66 8.58 -2.97
N GLN A 96 7.82 8.03 -3.29
CA GLN A 96 7.97 6.84 -4.14
C GLN A 96 7.40 5.58 -3.48
N GLY A 97 7.43 5.52 -2.15
CA GLY A 97 6.81 4.44 -1.40
C GLY A 97 5.29 4.42 -1.56
N ALA A 98 4.63 5.59 -1.53
CA ALA A 98 3.18 5.68 -1.77
C ALA A 98 2.79 5.19 -3.17
N VAL A 99 3.63 5.46 -4.18
CA VAL A 99 3.41 4.96 -5.55
C VAL A 99 3.53 3.43 -5.61
N ALA A 100 4.56 2.86 -4.99
CA ALA A 100 4.74 1.41 -4.95
C ALA A 100 3.60 0.71 -4.18
N LEU A 101 3.17 1.30 -3.07
CA LEU A 101 2.02 0.83 -2.29
C LEU A 101 0.71 0.87 -3.09
N GLN A 102 0.57 1.83 -4.04
CA GLN A 102 -0.56 1.85 -4.96
C GLN A 102 -0.56 0.65 -5.89
N VAL A 103 0.59 0.32 -6.49
CA VAL A 103 0.75 -0.86 -7.35
C VAL A 103 0.48 -2.15 -6.56
N MET A 104 1.00 -2.26 -5.35
CA MET A 104 0.75 -3.39 -4.45
C MET A 104 -0.74 -3.52 -4.09
N ALA A 105 -1.42 -2.40 -3.81
CA ALA A 105 -2.85 -2.40 -3.50
C ALA A 105 -3.72 -2.80 -4.70
N MET A 106 -3.31 -2.46 -5.92
CA MET A 106 -4.00 -2.89 -7.15
C MET A 106 -3.93 -4.40 -7.34
N GLU A 107 -2.78 -5.03 -7.11
CA GLU A 107 -2.63 -6.48 -7.18
C GLU A 107 -3.37 -7.18 -6.04
N LEU A 108 -3.31 -6.63 -4.82
CA LEU A 108 -4.09 -7.14 -3.70
C LEU A 108 -5.60 -7.07 -3.99
N PHE A 109 -6.09 -5.98 -4.59
CA PHE A 109 -7.49 -5.85 -5.01
C PHE A 109 -7.91 -6.91 -6.04
N ARG A 110 -7.00 -7.32 -6.92
CA ARG A 110 -7.24 -8.40 -7.88
C ARG A 110 -7.42 -9.74 -7.18
N ASN A 111 -6.59 -10.04 -6.20
CA ASN A 111 -6.53 -11.33 -5.53
C ASN A 111 -7.52 -11.43 -4.35
N ASN A 112 -7.65 -10.36 -3.58
CA ASN A 112 -8.55 -10.24 -2.45
C ASN A 112 -9.18 -8.83 -2.44
N ARG A 113 -10.38 -8.73 -2.95
CA ARG A 113 -11.05 -7.44 -3.15
C ARG A 113 -11.22 -6.64 -1.84
N SER A 114 -11.62 -7.31 -0.76
CA SER A 114 -11.84 -6.66 0.53
C SER A 114 -10.58 -6.03 1.09
N ASP A 115 -9.50 -6.78 1.09
CA ASP A 115 -8.19 -6.32 1.57
C ASP A 115 -7.60 -5.25 0.64
N GLY A 116 -7.77 -5.42 -0.67
CA GLY A 116 -7.36 -4.43 -1.66
C GLY A 116 -8.12 -3.11 -1.54
N GLU A 117 -9.44 -3.13 -1.30
CA GLU A 117 -10.20 -1.91 -1.03
C GLU A 117 -9.73 -1.21 0.24
N GLN A 118 -9.37 -1.97 1.28
CA GLN A 118 -8.80 -1.41 2.51
C GLN A 118 -7.44 -0.75 2.24
N ALA A 119 -6.55 -1.42 1.53
CA ALA A 119 -5.24 -0.90 1.15
C ALA A 119 -5.36 0.39 0.29
N LEU A 120 -6.23 0.35 -0.72
CA LEU A 120 -6.50 1.51 -1.57
C LEU A 120 -7.06 2.69 -0.77
N ARG A 121 -7.97 2.44 0.19
CA ARG A 121 -8.53 3.48 1.05
C ARG A 121 -7.45 4.16 1.91
N LEU A 122 -6.50 3.40 2.40
CA LEU A 122 -5.39 3.93 3.21
C LEU A 122 -4.36 4.70 2.37
N ASN A 123 -4.19 4.32 1.11
CA ASN A 123 -3.16 4.88 0.23
C ASN A 123 -3.64 6.02 -0.66
N ASN A 124 -4.90 6.39 -0.64
CA ASN A 124 -5.46 7.38 -1.55
C ASN A 124 -6.20 8.49 -0.82
N THR A 125 -6.22 9.69 -1.41
CA THR A 125 -7.24 10.69 -1.06
C THR A 125 -8.63 10.13 -1.35
N GLN A 126 -9.66 10.62 -0.66
CA GLN A 126 -11.02 10.10 -0.83
C GLN A 126 -11.52 10.19 -2.29
N THR A 127 -11.20 11.28 -2.96
CA THR A 127 -11.60 11.47 -4.37
C THR A 127 -10.91 10.46 -5.28
N ASN A 128 -9.58 10.28 -5.11
CA ASN A 128 -8.83 9.33 -5.93
C ASN A 128 -9.22 7.88 -5.62
N TYR A 129 -9.50 7.55 -4.36
CA TYR A 129 -9.97 6.23 -3.96
C TYR A 129 -11.23 5.82 -4.72
N ASN A 130 -12.26 6.67 -4.76
CA ASN A 130 -13.53 6.35 -5.39
C ASN A 130 -13.37 6.05 -6.88
N SER A 131 -12.66 6.91 -7.61
CA SER A 131 -12.40 6.72 -9.04
C SER A 131 -11.50 5.53 -9.33
N THR A 132 -10.51 5.28 -8.50
CA THR A 132 -9.60 4.12 -8.63
C THR A 132 -10.36 2.81 -8.44
N VAL A 133 -11.16 2.68 -7.39
CA VAL A 133 -11.91 1.44 -7.11
C VAL A 133 -12.92 1.15 -8.21
N GLU A 134 -13.64 2.17 -8.69
CA GLU A 134 -14.59 2.01 -9.79
C GLU A 134 -13.86 1.50 -11.05
N ARG A 135 -12.73 2.11 -11.41
CA ARG A 135 -11.95 1.71 -12.57
C ARG A 135 -11.34 0.32 -12.43
N LEU A 136 -10.83 -0.04 -11.26
CA LEU A 136 -10.28 -1.37 -11.02
C LEU A 136 -11.36 -2.46 -11.08
N ARG A 137 -12.59 -2.19 -10.68
CA ARG A 137 -13.71 -3.14 -10.84
C ARG A 137 -13.97 -3.47 -12.30
N GLU A 138 -13.89 -2.49 -13.19
CA GLU A 138 -14.00 -2.73 -14.63
C GLU A 138 -12.82 -3.54 -15.17
N LEU A 139 -11.58 -3.15 -14.83
CA LEU A 139 -10.36 -3.79 -15.31
C LEU A 139 -10.20 -5.23 -14.80
N MET A 140 -10.72 -5.53 -13.60
CA MET A 140 -10.73 -6.89 -13.02
C MET A 140 -12.03 -7.64 -13.34
N GLY A 141 -12.89 -7.08 -14.19
CA GLY A 141 -14.13 -7.69 -14.66
C GLY A 141 -13.91 -8.82 -15.65
N LYS A 142 -15.02 -9.41 -16.10
CA LYS A 142 -15.01 -10.54 -17.06
C LYS A 142 -15.05 -10.12 -18.53
N ASP A 143 -15.21 -8.82 -18.79
CA ASP A 143 -15.28 -8.30 -20.16
C ASP A 143 -13.90 -8.39 -20.81
N LYS A 144 -13.76 -9.27 -21.80
CA LYS A 144 -12.50 -9.49 -22.52
C LYS A 144 -11.93 -8.22 -23.17
N TYR A 145 -12.77 -7.26 -23.53
CA TYR A 145 -12.36 -6.04 -24.19
C TYR A 145 -11.68 -5.06 -23.25
N TYR A 146 -12.19 -4.96 -22.01
CA TYR A 146 -11.75 -3.98 -21.02
C TYR A 146 -10.89 -4.57 -19.90
N ALA A 147 -10.98 -5.90 -19.67
CA ALA A 147 -10.24 -6.54 -18.60
C ALA A 147 -8.71 -6.44 -18.79
N ARG A 148 -8.05 -6.02 -17.74
CA ARG A 148 -6.58 -5.90 -17.64
C ARG A 148 -6.13 -6.40 -16.27
N PRO A 149 -6.35 -7.69 -15.94
CA PRO A 149 -6.07 -8.23 -14.61
C PRO A 149 -4.59 -8.15 -14.22
N TYR A 150 -3.72 -7.95 -15.19
CA TYR A 150 -2.28 -7.81 -15.05
C TYR A 150 -1.80 -6.35 -14.91
N ILE A 151 -2.72 -5.39 -14.73
CA ILE A 151 -2.39 -3.94 -14.75
C ILE A 151 -1.32 -3.54 -13.74
N ALA A 152 -1.28 -4.15 -12.54
CA ALA A 152 -0.25 -3.89 -11.55
C ALA A 152 1.13 -4.43 -12.02
N TRP A 153 1.14 -5.58 -12.68
CA TRP A 153 2.35 -6.20 -13.23
C TRP A 153 2.94 -5.37 -14.36
N ALA A 154 2.10 -4.75 -15.19
CA ALA A 154 2.53 -3.90 -16.30
C ALA A 154 3.32 -2.66 -15.86
N LEU A 155 3.34 -2.34 -14.56
CA LEU A 155 4.10 -1.24 -13.97
C LEU A 155 5.45 -1.68 -13.39
N LEU A 156 5.83 -2.95 -13.55
CA LEU A 156 7.07 -3.50 -13.06
C LEU A 156 8.14 -3.48 -14.16
N GLU A 157 9.38 -3.27 -13.76
CA GLU A 157 10.52 -3.29 -14.67
C GLU A 157 10.64 -4.65 -15.38
N GLY A 158 10.87 -4.62 -16.68
CA GLY A 158 10.97 -5.83 -17.50
C GLY A 158 9.64 -6.49 -17.89
N ALA A 159 8.51 -6.02 -17.37
CA ALA A 159 7.19 -6.51 -17.79
C ALA A 159 6.75 -5.85 -19.10
N THR A 160 6.37 -6.66 -20.09
CA THR A 160 5.97 -6.21 -21.43
C THR A 160 4.75 -7.00 -21.91
N PRO A 161 4.01 -6.50 -22.93
CA PRO A 161 2.93 -7.27 -23.55
C PRO A 161 3.38 -8.62 -24.08
N GLU A 162 4.60 -8.70 -24.67
CA GLU A 162 5.18 -9.87 -25.31
C GLU A 162 5.50 -10.98 -24.30
N ASN A 163 5.90 -10.63 -23.07
CA ASN A 163 6.10 -11.61 -21.99
C ASN A 163 4.84 -11.79 -21.11
N GLU A 164 3.68 -11.30 -21.59
CA GLU A 164 2.39 -11.38 -20.87
C GLU A 164 2.46 -10.72 -19.48
N TYR A 165 3.35 -9.75 -19.30
CA TYR A 165 3.66 -9.11 -18.02
C TYR A 165 4.13 -10.08 -16.92
N LYS A 166 4.67 -11.25 -17.32
CA LYS A 166 5.19 -12.27 -16.41
C LYS A 166 6.68 -12.07 -16.20
N ILE A 167 7.06 -11.70 -14.99
CA ILE A 167 8.45 -11.52 -14.56
C ILE A 167 8.71 -12.29 -13.27
N LYS A 168 10.00 -12.41 -12.91
CA LYS A 168 10.43 -13.09 -11.69
C LYS A 168 10.90 -12.06 -10.66
N PRO A 169 10.77 -12.35 -9.35
CA PRO A 169 11.32 -11.51 -8.31
C PRO A 169 12.86 -11.47 -8.35
N PRO A 170 13.49 -10.45 -7.78
CA PRO A 170 12.86 -9.32 -7.12
C PRO A 170 12.14 -8.40 -8.12
N TYR A 171 10.99 -7.88 -7.72
CA TYR A 171 10.20 -6.94 -8.52
C TYR A 171 10.68 -5.52 -8.29
N THR A 172 10.77 -4.73 -9.33
CA THR A 172 11.21 -3.33 -9.27
C THR A 172 10.18 -2.41 -9.90
N ILE A 173 9.84 -1.34 -9.21
CA ILE A 173 9.08 -0.21 -9.76
C ILE A 173 10.04 0.96 -9.90
N SER A 174 10.40 1.27 -11.14
CA SER A 174 11.31 2.37 -11.47
C SER A 174 10.55 3.66 -11.71
N MET A 175 10.99 4.73 -11.09
CA MET A 175 10.31 6.03 -11.09
C MET A 175 11.30 7.16 -11.26
N LYS A 176 10.78 8.30 -11.67
CA LYS A 176 11.48 9.59 -11.59
C LYS A 176 10.51 10.71 -11.27
N VAL A 177 11.05 11.85 -10.88
CA VAL A 177 10.30 13.09 -10.76
C VAL A 177 9.85 13.55 -12.15
N ASP A 178 8.64 14.10 -12.27
CA ASP A 178 8.19 14.70 -13.54
C ASP A 178 8.98 16.01 -13.81
N PRO A 179 9.82 16.07 -14.85
CA PRO A 179 10.65 17.24 -15.12
C PRO A 179 9.83 18.48 -15.55
N ASN A 180 8.59 18.27 -15.97
CA ASN A 180 7.71 19.32 -16.48
C ASN A 180 6.78 19.88 -15.41
N LYS A 181 6.74 19.28 -14.22
CA LYS A 181 5.86 19.68 -13.11
C LYS A 181 6.66 19.90 -11.85
N LYS A 182 6.60 21.10 -11.33
CA LYS A 182 7.12 21.42 -9.99
C LYS A 182 6.13 20.93 -8.95
N TYR A 183 6.64 20.50 -7.78
CA TYR A 183 5.77 20.28 -6.63
C TYR A 183 4.96 21.55 -6.32
N GLN A 184 3.76 21.38 -5.81
CA GLN A 184 2.80 22.45 -5.62
C GLN A 184 2.08 22.31 -4.28
N GLU A 185 2.04 23.39 -3.51
CA GLU A 185 1.19 23.45 -2.33
C GLU A 185 -0.30 23.42 -2.74
N SER A 186 -1.05 22.52 -2.11
CA SER A 186 -2.47 22.38 -2.32
C SER A 186 -3.25 22.60 -1.03
N GLN A 187 -3.99 23.68 -0.98
CA GLN A 187 -4.88 23.96 0.17
C GLN A 187 -5.99 22.92 0.28
N MET A 188 -6.53 22.44 -0.85
CA MET A 188 -7.57 21.43 -0.89
C MET A 188 -7.11 20.08 -0.34
N LEU A 189 -5.85 19.70 -0.61
CA LEU A 189 -5.26 18.45 -0.14
C LEU A 189 -4.50 18.63 1.19
N ASN A 190 -4.41 19.86 1.68
CA ASN A 190 -3.70 20.23 2.89
C ASN A 190 -2.26 19.68 2.94
N GLY A 191 -1.51 19.89 1.86
CA GLY A 191 -0.13 19.43 1.74
C GLY A 191 0.48 19.72 0.38
N THR A 192 1.75 19.36 0.22
CA THR A 192 2.49 19.54 -1.02
C THR A 192 2.31 18.35 -1.95
N VAL A 193 1.87 18.61 -3.17
CA VAL A 193 1.74 17.61 -4.23
C VAL A 193 3.07 17.41 -4.93
N ILE A 194 3.49 16.17 -5.05
CA ILE A 194 4.68 15.73 -5.78
C ILE A 194 4.24 14.92 -6.99
N TYR A 195 4.87 15.17 -8.14
CA TYR A 195 4.55 14.53 -9.41
C TYR A 195 5.66 13.53 -9.76
N LEU A 196 5.26 12.26 -9.87
CA LEU A 196 6.15 11.16 -10.21
C LEU A 196 5.73 10.52 -11.52
N LEU A 197 6.71 9.97 -12.22
CA LEU A 197 6.53 9.17 -13.43
C LEU A 197 7.04 7.75 -13.18
N ILE A 198 6.20 6.75 -13.42
CA ILE A 198 6.58 5.33 -13.36
C ILE A 198 7.03 4.91 -14.77
N ASP A 199 8.18 4.24 -14.86
CA ASP A 199 8.58 3.58 -16.11
C ASP A 199 7.74 2.32 -16.35
N SER A 200 7.24 2.16 -17.56
CA SER A 200 6.44 1.01 -17.93
C SER A 200 6.45 0.78 -19.43
N LYS A 201 6.50 -0.48 -19.85
CA LYS A 201 6.37 -0.89 -21.26
C LYS A 201 4.96 -1.30 -21.63
N GLY A 202 4.04 -1.30 -20.68
CA GLY A 202 2.63 -1.64 -20.89
C GLY A 202 1.79 -0.55 -21.58
N TRP A 203 2.39 0.55 -22.05
CA TRP A 203 1.72 1.66 -22.73
C TRP A 203 2.51 2.14 -23.94
N ASP A 204 1.90 2.97 -24.78
CA ASP A 204 2.59 3.57 -25.92
C ASP A 204 3.67 4.57 -25.51
N THR A 205 3.46 5.24 -24.36
CA THR A 205 4.49 6.06 -23.73
C THR A 205 5.00 5.39 -22.48
N ASN A 206 6.32 5.33 -22.32
CA ASN A 206 6.94 4.60 -21.21
C ASN A 206 6.66 5.20 -19.82
N TRP A 207 6.33 6.48 -19.72
CA TRP A 207 6.21 7.18 -18.44
C TRP A 207 4.76 7.44 -18.08
N ARG A 208 4.34 6.95 -16.90
CA ARG A 208 2.96 7.07 -16.40
C ARG A 208 2.93 7.94 -15.16
N SER A 209 2.15 9.03 -15.22
CA SER A 209 2.11 10.02 -14.14
C SER A 209 1.29 9.54 -12.93
N VAL A 210 1.82 9.84 -11.75
CA VAL A 210 1.15 9.67 -10.45
C VAL A 210 1.40 10.92 -9.62
N GLU A 211 0.37 11.42 -8.98
CA GLU A 211 0.45 12.53 -8.05
C GLU A 211 0.31 12.00 -6.62
N VAL A 212 1.24 12.37 -5.77
CA VAL A 212 1.21 12.00 -4.35
C VAL A 212 1.25 13.25 -3.47
N VAL A 213 0.66 13.15 -2.31
CA VAL A 213 0.63 14.23 -1.32
C VAL A 213 0.87 13.66 0.07
N LYS A 214 1.54 14.42 0.93
CA LYS A 214 1.57 14.15 2.36
C LYS A 214 0.66 15.14 3.05
N PRO A 215 -0.57 14.74 3.44
CA PRO A 215 -1.48 15.63 4.15
C PRO A 215 -0.87 16.09 5.48
N GLN A 216 -1.14 17.31 5.88
CA GLN A 216 -0.66 17.84 7.14
C GLN A 216 -1.06 16.96 8.32
N GLY A 217 -0.12 16.63 9.17
CA GLY A 217 -0.33 15.71 10.31
C GLY A 217 -0.33 14.23 9.94
N SER A 218 -0.26 13.86 8.65
CA SER A 218 -0.12 12.47 8.24
C SER A 218 1.33 12.00 8.36
N LYS A 219 1.51 10.74 8.80
CA LYS A 219 2.80 10.06 8.77
C LYS A 219 3.19 9.69 7.33
N TYR A 220 2.20 9.35 6.49
CA TYR A 220 2.40 8.76 5.18
C TYR A 220 2.02 9.69 4.03
N TYR A 221 2.72 9.52 2.91
CA TYR A 221 2.24 10.00 1.62
C TYR A 221 1.07 9.14 1.16
N VAL A 222 0.15 9.75 0.40
CA VAL A 222 -0.97 9.10 -0.25
C VAL A 222 -1.08 9.54 -1.70
N VAL A 223 -1.67 8.71 -2.54
CA VAL A 223 -1.91 9.04 -3.94
C VAL A 223 -3.12 9.98 -4.05
N SER A 224 -2.93 11.11 -4.69
CA SER A 224 -4.01 12.10 -4.94
C SER A 224 -4.59 12.02 -6.34
N ASN A 225 -3.82 11.50 -7.31
CA ASN A 225 -4.28 11.33 -8.69
C ASN A 225 -3.40 10.31 -9.44
N CYS A 226 -4.01 9.29 -10.08
CA CYS A 226 -3.25 8.26 -10.79
C CYS A 226 -3.97 7.59 -11.99
N PRO A 227 -4.88 8.26 -12.73
CA PRO A 227 -5.59 7.61 -13.84
C PRO A 227 -4.66 7.10 -14.94
N ALA A 228 -3.48 7.69 -15.08
CA ALA A 228 -2.52 7.30 -16.09
C ALA A 228 -2.01 5.87 -15.94
N ILE A 229 -1.99 5.30 -14.73
CA ILE A 229 -1.45 3.96 -14.49
C ILE A 229 -2.45 2.82 -14.77
N TYR A 230 -3.70 3.12 -15.07
CA TYR A 230 -4.72 2.11 -15.38
C TYR A 230 -5.61 2.44 -16.57
N THR A 231 -5.32 3.50 -17.33
CA THR A 231 -5.99 3.78 -18.59
C THR A 231 -5.10 3.38 -19.75
N GLN A 232 -5.66 2.73 -20.77
CA GLN A 232 -4.98 2.39 -22.03
C GLN A 232 -3.77 1.43 -21.87
N CYS A 233 -3.76 0.57 -20.88
CA CYS A 233 -2.77 -0.50 -20.79
C CYS A 233 -2.96 -1.46 -21.98
N LYS A 234 -1.87 -1.80 -22.66
CA LYS A 234 -1.86 -2.75 -23.77
C LYS A 234 -2.33 -4.14 -23.30
N GLN A 235 -2.96 -4.87 -24.19
CA GLN A 235 -3.26 -6.27 -23.93
C GLN A 235 -1.99 -7.11 -23.95
N ALA A 236 -1.97 -8.15 -23.13
CA ALA A 236 -0.98 -9.21 -23.25
C ALA A 236 -1.20 -9.95 -24.59
N GLU A 237 -0.13 -10.29 -25.32
CA GLU A 237 -0.22 -10.79 -26.69
C GLU A 237 -1.06 -12.08 -26.84
N ASN A 238 -1.03 -12.97 -25.84
CA ASN A 238 -1.78 -14.22 -25.88
C ASN A 238 -3.24 -14.11 -25.41
N ASN A 239 -3.75 -12.93 -25.14
CA ASN A 239 -5.14 -12.65 -24.80
C ASN A 239 -5.93 -11.98 -25.95
N GLN A 240 -5.41 -12.04 -27.18
CA GLN A 240 -6.09 -11.54 -28.38
C GLN A 240 -7.05 -12.58 -28.99
#